data_aa6d501c7e524e3393df3a1a6e67f592
#
_entry.id   aa6d501c7e524e3393df3a1a6e67f592
#
_cell.length_a   1.000
_cell.length_b   1.000
_cell.length_c   1.000
_cell.angle_alpha   90.00
_cell.angle_beta   90.00
_cell.angle_gamma   90.00
#
_symmetry.space_group_name_H-M   'P 1'
#
loop_
_entity.id
_entity.type
_entity.pdbx_description
1 polymer ?
#
loop_
_entity_poly.entity_id
_entity_poly.type
_entity_poly.pdbx_seq_one_letter_code
_entity_poly.pdbx_strand_id
1 'polypeptide(L)'
;MNPMTLEVTIKSADVFKKINRFGKMQLYTTATLHGSNRGSPAECRTKADGLGGSRPLWDTLASFRVDESEIDTDRLVLVCEVKCKKCLVPNTSVGTVNIPVKELFQQSHQRQSFFPEEEDVAFVISSEMGKPRGVLYLSYLFRINGLVDFSPFHAPSAPPLCPSQEDGE
;
A
#
# COMPACT_ATOMS: atom_id res chain seq x y z
N MET A 1 -12.32 14.28 -16.09
CA MET A 1 -11.86 13.77 -14.78
C MET A 1 -11.85 12.26 -14.84
N ASN A 2 -10.70 11.68 -14.73
CA ASN A 2 -10.58 10.22 -14.68
C ASN A 2 -10.33 9.81 -13.22
N PRO A 3 -11.35 9.26 -12.54
CA PRO A 3 -11.16 8.75 -11.20
C PRO A 3 -10.25 7.52 -11.23
N MET A 4 -9.24 7.54 -10.38
CA MET A 4 -8.24 6.49 -10.27
C MET A 4 -8.21 5.97 -8.83
N THR A 5 -7.65 4.78 -8.65
CA THR A 5 -7.34 4.24 -7.34
C THR A 5 -5.83 4.03 -7.25
N LEU A 6 -5.21 4.64 -6.28
CA LEU A 6 -3.85 4.33 -5.85
C LEU A 6 -3.93 3.19 -4.84
N GLU A 7 -3.45 2.02 -5.22
CA GLU A 7 -3.27 0.87 -4.33
C GLU A 7 -1.82 0.86 -3.83
N VAL A 8 -1.65 0.76 -2.53
CA VAL A 8 -0.35 0.72 -1.87
C VAL A 8 -0.31 -0.48 -0.95
N THR A 9 0.62 -1.39 -1.18
CA THR A 9 0.88 -2.51 -0.27
C THR A 9 2.04 -2.15 0.64
N ILE A 10 1.75 -1.96 1.92
CA ILE A 10 2.77 -1.70 2.94
C ILE A 10 3.36 -3.04 3.34
N LYS A 11 4.57 -3.35 2.84
CA LYS A 11 5.18 -4.68 2.95
C LYS A 11 5.89 -4.88 4.28
N SER A 12 6.90 -4.08 4.53
CA SER A 12 7.82 -4.29 5.66
C SER A 12 8.61 -3.01 5.96
N ALA A 13 9.36 -3.04 7.05
CA ALA A 13 10.35 -2.02 7.33
C ALA A 13 11.61 -2.64 7.93
N ASP A 14 12.71 -1.90 7.90
CA ASP A 14 13.93 -2.18 8.63
C ASP A 14 14.27 -0.95 9.47
N VAL A 15 14.08 -1.03 10.77
CA VAL A 15 14.30 0.08 11.71
C VAL A 15 15.69 -0.07 12.33
N PHE A 16 16.54 0.92 12.13
CA PHE A 16 17.97 0.86 12.49
C PHE A 16 18.26 0.85 13.97
N LYS A 17 17.35 1.35 14.81
CA LYS A 17 17.56 1.48 16.24
C LYS A 17 16.40 0.95 17.05
N LYS A 18 16.69 0.14 18.06
CA LYS A 18 15.69 -0.26 19.06
C LYS A 18 15.19 0.96 19.81
N ILE A 19 13.89 1.22 19.71
CA ILE A 19 13.22 2.34 20.39
C ILE A 19 12.68 1.90 21.74
N ASN A 20 12.36 0.62 21.87
CA ASN A 20 11.87 0.06 23.11
C ASN A 20 13.01 -0.61 23.88
N ARG A 21 13.35 -0.06 25.05
CA ARG A 21 14.38 -0.63 25.94
C ARG A 21 13.89 -1.84 26.72
N PHE A 22 12.58 -1.98 26.89
CA PHE A 22 11.96 -2.98 27.73
C PHE A 22 10.94 -3.80 26.91
N GLY A 23 11.40 -4.85 26.25
CA GLY A 23 10.56 -5.80 25.54
C GLY A 23 10.71 -5.75 24.01
N LYS A 24 9.88 -6.56 23.33
CA LYS A 24 9.85 -6.62 21.87
C LYS A 24 9.17 -5.38 21.30
N MET A 25 9.76 -4.81 20.27
CA MET A 25 9.11 -3.76 19.50
C MET A 25 7.90 -4.36 18.76
N GLN A 26 6.77 -3.66 18.84
CA GLN A 26 5.56 -3.96 18.06
C GLN A 26 5.31 -2.77 17.15
N LEU A 27 5.83 -2.87 15.94
CA LEU A 27 5.75 -1.80 14.95
C LEU A 27 4.50 -1.94 14.08
N TYR A 28 3.90 -0.81 13.77
CA TYR A 28 2.83 -0.69 12.78
C TYR A 28 3.00 0.61 11.99
N THR A 29 2.39 0.67 10.83
CA THR A 29 2.42 1.85 9.96
C THR A 29 1.01 2.36 9.73
N THR A 30 0.85 3.66 9.78
CA THR A 30 -0.34 4.38 9.36
C THR A 30 -0.03 5.10 8.06
N ALA A 31 -0.81 4.83 7.02
CA ALA A 31 -0.72 5.50 5.73
C ALA A 31 -1.91 6.45 5.57
N THR A 32 -1.65 7.71 5.34
CA THR A 32 -2.68 8.76 5.22
C THR A 32 -2.44 9.57 3.96
N LEU A 33 -3.48 9.73 3.14
CA LEU A 33 -3.43 10.57 1.95
C LEU A 33 -3.87 11.99 2.31
N HIS A 34 -2.96 12.96 2.18
CA HIS A 34 -3.21 14.38 2.37
C HIS A 34 -3.34 15.13 1.05
N GLY A 35 -4.04 16.25 1.08
CA GLY A 35 -4.16 17.17 -0.06
C GLY A 35 -5.30 16.86 -1.02
N SER A 36 -6.09 15.82 -0.77
CA SER A 36 -7.29 15.54 -1.56
C SER A 36 -8.42 16.51 -1.20
N ASN A 37 -9.19 16.93 -2.20
CA ASN A 37 -10.36 17.78 -2.03
C ASN A 37 -11.58 17.05 -1.42
N ARG A 38 -11.43 15.79 -1.07
CA ARG A 38 -12.53 14.89 -0.62
C ARG A 38 -12.82 14.95 0.88
N GLY A 39 -12.53 16.05 1.56
CA GLY A 39 -12.88 16.25 2.96
C GLY A 39 -11.89 15.58 3.93
N SER A 40 -12.30 14.53 4.63
CA SER A 40 -11.44 13.85 5.59
C SER A 40 -10.32 13.06 4.89
N PRO A 41 -9.07 13.11 5.40
CA PRO A 41 -7.99 12.31 4.88
C PRO A 41 -8.32 10.82 4.98
N ALA A 42 -8.07 10.09 3.89
CA ALA A 42 -8.20 8.64 3.92
C ALA A 42 -7.00 8.04 4.65
N GLU A 43 -7.26 7.19 5.64
CA GLU A 43 -6.25 6.56 6.47
C GLU A 43 -6.37 5.04 6.42
N CYS A 44 -5.24 4.35 6.32
CA CYS A 44 -5.12 2.92 6.49
C CYS A 44 -4.03 2.61 7.52
N ARG A 45 -4.29 1.61 8.38
CA ARG A 45 -3.36 1.20 9.42
C ARG A 45 -3.07 -0.29 9.31
N THR A 46 -1.79 -0.66 9.38
CA THR A 46 -1.37 -2.06 9.47
C THR A 46 -1.64 -2.61 10.86
N LYS A 47 -1.66 -3.93 10.99
CA LYS A 47 -1.58 -4.58 12.30
C LYS A 47 -0.19 -4.38 12.89
N ALA A 48 -0.08 -4.30 14.21
CA ALA A 48 1.21 -4.28 14.88
C ALA A 48 1.85 -5.68 14.79
N ASP A 49 3.09 -5.73 14.28
CA ASP A 49 3.85 -6.98 14.25
C ASP A 49 4.57 -7.20 15.58
N GLY A 50 4.13 -8.21 16.32
CA GLY A 50 4.73 -8.58 17.61
C GLY A 50 5.95 -9.51 17.51
N LEU A 51 6.25 -10.05 16.33
CA LEU A 51 7.31 -11.04 16.12
C LEU A 51 8.53 -10.48 15.42
N GLY A 52 8.34 -9.53 14.50
CA GLY A 52 9.39 -9.00 13.64
C GLY A 52 10.41 -8.09 14.32
N GLY A 53 10.10 -7.56 15.51
CA GLY A 53 10.98 -6.64 16.22
C GLY A 53 11.28 -5.39 15.40
N SER A 54 12.55 -5.19 15.02
CA SER A 54 12.99 -4.07 14.17
C SER A 54 12.73 -4.28 12.67
N ARG A 55 12.30 -5.48 12.28
CA ARG A 55 11.99 -5.86 10.90
C ARG A 55 10.57 -6.41 10.80
N PRO A 56 9.55 -5.57 10.98
CA PRO A 56 8.16 -5.99 10.89
C PRO A 56 7.79 -6.38 9.48
N LEU A 57 6.88 -7.35 9.39
CA LEU A 57 6.24 -7.77 8.13
C LEU A 57 4.74 -7.53 8.25
N TRP A 58 4.18 -6.72 7.36
CA TRP A 58 2.76 -6.34 7.42
C TRP A 58 1.94 -6.84 6.25
N ASP A 59 2.46 -6.66 5.05
CA ASP A 59 1.82 -7.04 3.78
C ASP A 59 0.35 -6.57 3.70
N THR A 60 0.12 -5.31 4.01
CA THR A 60 -1.21 -4.70 4.13
C THR A 60 -1.51 -3.81 2.94
N LEU A 61 -2.61 -4.10 2.25
CA LEU A 61 -3.12 -3.30 1.14
C LEU A 61 -3.92 -2.09 1.64
N ALA A 62 -3.56 -0.91 1.19
CA ALA A 62 -4.28 0.34 1.34
C ALA A 62 -4.74 0.85 -0.03
N SER A 63 -5.98 1.32 -0.13
CA SER A 63 -6.54 1.85 -1.38
C SER A 63 -7.02 3.27 -1.19
N PHE A 64 -6.55 4.18 -2.03
CA PHE A 64 -6.87 5.59 -2.00
C PHE A 64 -7.48 6.04 -3.33
N ARG A 65 -8.62 6.71 -3.28
CA ARG A 65 -9.21 7.33 -4.46
C ARG A 65 -8.51 8.64 -4.75
N VAL A 66 -8.05 8.81 -5.97
CA VAL A 66 -7.35 10.01 -6.45
C VAL A 66 -7.92 10.43 -7.81
N ASP A 67 -7.88 11.71 -8.09
CA ASP A 67 -8.22 12.23 -9.40
C ASP A 67 -6.94 12.70 -10.11
N GLU A 68 -6.84 12.45 -11.41
CA GLU A 68 -5.67 12.82 -12.21
C GLU A 68 -5.36 14.33 -12.09
N SER A 69 -6.40 15.17 -12.06
CA SER A 69 -6.27 16.61 -11.86
C SER A 69 -5.69 16.98 -10.48
N GLU A 70 -5.94 16.19 -9.46
CA GLU A 70 -5.36 16.41 -8.11
C GLU A 70 -3.88 16.02 -8.08
N ILE A 71 -3.50 14.97 -8.83
CA ILE A 71 -2.10 14.52 -8.92
C ILE A 71 -1.23 15.62 -9.53
N ASP A 72 -1.72 16.29 -10.57
CA ASP A 72 -0.97 17.35 -11.24
C ASP A 72 -0.74 18.61 -10.38
N THR A 73 -1.53 18.81 -9.34
CA THR A 73 -1.42 20.00 -8.47
C THR A 73 -0.27 19.96 -7.47
N ASP A 74 0.51 18.89 -7.40
CA ASP A 74 1.58 18.67 -6.41
C ASP A 74 1.10 18.70 -4.92
N ARG A 75 -0.19 18.63 -4.69
CA ARG A 75 -0.78 18.70 -3.35
C ARG A 75 -0.95 17.35 -2.68
N LEU A 76 -1.09 16.27 -3.48
CA LEU A 76 -1.29 14.95 -2.95
C LEU A 76 0.00 14.38 -2.39
N VAL A 77 0.00 14.11 -1.09
CA VAL A 77 1.12 13.50 -0.38
C VAL A 77 0.61 12.29 0.39
N LEU A 78 1.19 11.13 0.13
CA LEU A 78 1.00 9.94 0.95
C LEU A 78 1.99 9.99 2.11
N VAL A 79 1.47 10.09 3.32
CA VAL A 79 2.26 10.13 4.56
C VAL A 79 2.18 8.77 5.23
N CYS A 80 3.32 8.10 5.34
CA CYS A 80 3.44 6.84 6.06
C CYS A 80 4.19 7.09 7.37
N GLU A 81 3.52 6.93 8.50
CA GLU A 81 4.12 7.07 9.83
C GLU A 81 4.30 5.71 10.48
N VAL A 82 5.55 5.37 10.82
CA VAL A 82 5.89 4.14 11.54
C VAL A 82 5.86 4.41 13.02
N LYS A 83 5.08 3.63 13.76
CA LYS A 83 4.87 3.76 15.21
C LYS A 83 5.19 2.46 15.93
N CYS A 84 5.61 2.59 17.19
CA CYS A 84 5.79 1.47 18.09
C CYS A 84 4.67 1.44 19.12
N LYS A 85 3.93 0.34 19.17
CA LYS A 85 2.89 0.11 20.18
C LYS A 85 3.55 -0.23 21.52
N LYS A 86 3.20 0.51 22.57
CA LYS A 86 3.63 0.26 23.95
C LYS A 86 2.42 -0.02 24.84
N CYS A 87 2.55 -0.98 25.75
CA CYS A 87 1.45 -1.38 26.63
C CYS A 87 1.05 -0.32 27.66
N LEU A 88 1.99 0.51 28.15
CA LEU A 88 1.79 1.44 29.28
C LEU A 88 2.00 2.92 28.93
N VAL A 89 2.36 3.24 27.70
CA VAL A 89 2.66 4.60 27.25
C VAL A 89 2.01 4.84 25.89
N PRO A 90 1.66 6.08 25.53
CA PRO A 90 1.19 6.39 24.19
C PRO A 90 2.14 5.86 23.11
N ASN A 91 1.58 5.47 21.97
CA ASN A 91 2.35 4.96 20.84
C ASN A 91 3.47 5.95 20.46
N THR A 92 4.69 5.45 20.34
CA THR A 92 5.85 6.28 20.02
C THR A 92 6.08 6.27 18.53
N SER A 93 6.18 7.45 17.93
CA SER A 93 6.57 7.59 16.52
C SER A 93 8.05 7.22 16.35
N VAL A 94 8.31 6.37 15.39
CA VAL A 94 9.67 6.03 14.92
C VAL A 94 10.14 7.09 13.94
N GLY A 95 9.27 7.42 13.00
CA GLY A 95 9.50 8.40 11.96
C GLY A 95 8.46 8.33 10.85
N THR A 96 8.64 9.15 9.86
CA THR A 96 7.68 9.40 8.79
C THR A 96 8.34 9.30 7.42
N VAL A 97 7.57 8.89 6.44
CA VAL A 97 7.90 8.97 5.02
C VAL A 97 6.82 9.83 4.36
N ASN A 98 7.23 10.87 3.66
CA ASN A 98 6.34 11.72 2.86
C ASN A 98 6.59 11.42 1.39
N ILE A 99 5.58 10.92 0.69
CA ILE A 99 5.68 10.47 -0.68
C ILE A 99 4.77 11.34 -1.56
N PRO A 100 5.32 12.22 -2.40
CA PRO A 100 4.53 12.95 -3.38
C PRO A 100 3.89 11.97 -4.37
N VAL A 101 2.56 11.96 -4.45
CA VAL A 101 1.83 11.00 -5.31
C VAL A 101 2.16 11.24 -6.79
N LYS A 102 2.44 12.48 -7.16
CA LYS A 102 2.87 12.82 -8.53
C LYS A 102 4.15 12.10 -8.94
N GLU A 103 5.13 11.96 -8.04
CA GLU A 103 6.37 11.23 -8.35
C GLU A 103 6.09 9.75 -8.62
N LEU A 104 5.24 9.12 -7.82
CA LEU A 104 4.81 7.74 -8.05
C LEU A 104 4.10 7.60 -9.40
N PHE A 105 3.20 8.54 -9.71
CA PHE A 105 2.45 8.55 -10.96
C PHE A 105 3.35 8.71 -12.18
N GLN A 106 4.33 9.61 -12.13
CA GLN A 106 5.30 9.81 -13.21
C GLN A 106 6.18 8.59 -13.42
N GLN A 107 6.64 7.93 -12.35
CA GLN A 107 7.44 6.71 -12.43
C GLN A 107 6.66 5.57 -13.08
N SER A 108 5.38 5.38 -12.71
CA SER A 108 4.54 4.35 -13.32
C SER A 108 4.29 4.57 -14.81
N HIS A 109 4.22 5.82 -15.27
CA HIS A 109 4.02 6.17 -16.68
C HIS A 109 5.29 6.12 -17.53
N GLN A 110 6.47 6.26 -16.95
CA GLN A 110 7.74 6.13 -17.67
C GLN A 110 8.05 4.69 -18.08
N ARG A 111 7.48 3.71 -17.40
CA ARG A 111 7.60 2.30 -17.77
C ARG A 111 6.50 1.97 -18.76
N GLN A 112 6.87 1.76 -20.02
CA GLN A 112 5.97 1.38 -21.13
C GLN A 112 5.48 -0.09 -20.97
N SER A 113 4.89 -0.42 -19.84
CA SER A 113 4.21 -1.70 -19.69
C SER A 113 2.75 -1.57 -20.14
N PHE A 114 2.29 -2.46 -21.02
CA PHE A 114 0.89 -2.51 -21.45
C PHE A 114 -0.05 -3.00 -20.33
N PHE A 115 0.50 -3.52 -19.24
CA PHE A 115 -0.24 -4.00 -18.08
C PHE A 115 0.17 -3.20 -16.85
N PRO A 116 -0.80 -2.83 -16.00
CA PRO A 116 -0.49 -2.22 -14.72
C PRO A 116 0.25 -3.25 -13.86
N GLU A 117 1.53 -3.01 -13.60
CA GLU A 117 2.35 -3.83 -12.72
C GLU A 117 2.56 -3.13 -11.39
N GLU A 118 2.56 -3.91 -10.33
CA GLU A 118 2.88 -3.44 -8.99
C GLU A 118 4.37 -3.09 -8.91
N GLU A 119 4.69 -1.87 -8.47
CA GLU A 119 6.06 -1.38 -8.38
C GLU A 119 6.56 -1.40 -6.95
N ASP A 120 7.69 -2.10 -6.74
CA ASP A 120 8.39 -2.12 -5.45
C ASP A 120 9.27 -0.88 -5.28
N VAL A 121 9.11 -0.21 -4.13
CA VAL A 121 9.89 0.97 -3.78
C VAL A 121 10.32 0.93 -2.31
N ALA A 122 11.42 1.61 -2.03
CA ALA A 122 11.95 1.75 -0.67
C ALA A 122 12.17 3.22 -0.34
N PHE A 123 11.73 3.63 0.85
CA PHE A 123 11.84 4.99 1.32
C PHE A 123 12.52 5.05 2.68
N VAL A 124 13.35 6.07 2.89
CA VAL A 124 13.99 6.31 4.18
C VAL A 124 12.96 6.85 5.16
N ILE A 125 12.81 6.19 6.31
CA ILE A 125 12.02 6.66 7.43
C ILE A 125 12.85 7.72 8.16
N SER A 126 12.33 8.93 8.28
CA SER A 126 13.01 10.04 8.92
C SER A 126 12.28 10.50 10.19
N SER A 127 13.05 10.84 11.23
CA SER A 127 12.49 11.50 12.42
C SER A 127 12.06 12.93 12.09
N GLU A 128 11.33 13.58 13.00
CA GLU A 128 10.94 15.00 12.88
C GLU A 128 12.15 15.92 12.64
N MET A 129 13.32 15.55 13.15
CA MET A 129 14.58 16.29 12.96
C MET A 129 15.32 15.89 11.66
N GLY A 130 14.70 15.11 10.78
CA GLY A 130 15.28 14.66 9.51
C GLY A 130 16.35 13.57 9.65
N LYS A 131 16.53 12.97 10.83
CA LYS A 131 17.51 11.89 11.00
C LYS A 131 16.94 10.58 10.48
N PRO A 132 17.71 9.80 9.68
CA PRO A 132 17.28 8.51 9.20
C PRO A 132 17.09 7.53 10.36
N ARG A 133 15.96 6.84 10.35
CA ARG A 133 15.56 5.87 11.38
C ARG A 133 15.42 4.45 10.84
N GLY A 134 15.27 4.30 9.55
CA GLY A 134 15.08 3.02 8.92
C GLY A 134 14.68 3.16 7.46
N VAL A 135 14.23 2.06 6.89
CA VAL A 135 13.71 1.97 5.52
C VAL A 135 12.33 1.34 5.55
N LEU A 136 11.38 1.93 4.84
CA LEU A 136 10.05 1.40 4.60
C LEU A 136 10.00 0.82 3.20
N TYR A 137 9.54 -0.42 3.09
CA TYR A 137 9.34 -1.11 1.82
C TYR A 137 7.85 -1.20 1.52
N LEU A 138 7.47 -0.72 0.36
CA LEU A 138 6.10 -0.80 -0.12
C LEU A 138 6.08 -1.05 -1.63
N SER A 139 4.94 -1.46 -2.14
CA SER A 139 4.65 -1.47 -3.56
C SER A 139 3.41 -0.65 -3.85
N TYR A 140 3.26 -0.19 -5.07
CA TYR A 140 2.12 0.61 -5.45
C TYR A 140 1.67 0.32 -6.89
N LEU A 141 0.41 0.65 -7.15
CA LEU A 141 -0.24 0.48 -8.44
C LEU A 141 -1.33 1.53 -8.62
N PHE A 142 -1.40 2.14 -9.80
CA PHE A 142 -2.51 2.99 -10.20
C PHE A 142 -3.51 2.21 -11.05
N ARG A 143 -4.78 2.17 -10.62
CA ARG A 143 -5.88 1.59 -11.39
C ARG A 143 -6.81 2.68 -11.88
N ILE A 144 -7.11 2.67 -13.17
CA ILE A 144 -8.12 3.57 -13.75
C ILE A 144 -9.49 2.95 -13.48
N ASN A 145 -10.36 3.66 -12.74
CA ASN A 145 -11.71 3.21 -12.46
C ASN A 145 -12.55 3.32 -13.74
N GLY A 146 -13.08 2.20 -14.21
CA GLY A 146 -13.89 2.12 -15.44
C GLY A 146 -13.32 1.28 -16.58
N LEU A 147 -12.06 0.86 -16.50
CA LEU A 147 -11.57 -0.25 -17.30
C LEU A 147 -12.04 -1.53 -16.63
N VAL A 148 -12.98 -2.20 -17.27
CA VAL A 148 -13.40 -3.55 -16.88
C VAL A 148 -12.16 -4.43 -16.89
N ASP A 149 -11.87 -5.07 -15.77
CA ASP A 149 -10.86 -6.12 -15.70
C ASP A 149 -11.21 -7.19 -16.71
N PHE A 150 -10.61 -7.13 -17.88
CA PHE A 150 -10.54 -8.29 -18.76
C PHE A 150 -9.53 -9.25 -18.11
N SER A 151 -9.96 -9.90 -17.03
CA SER A 151 -9.28 -11.10 -16.55
C SER A 151 -9.43 -12.16 -17.64
N PRO A 152 -8.36 -12.57 -18.33
CA PRO A 152 -8.46 -13.56 -19.40
C PRO A 152 -8.68 -14.98 -18.90
N PHE A 153 -8.94 -15.18 -17.62
CA PHE A 153 -9.17 -16.49 -17.00
C PHE A 153 -10.58 -16.65 -16.45
N HIS A 154 -11.59 -16.49 -17.32
CA HIS A 154 -12.77 -17.33 -17.21
C HIS A 154 -12.50 -18.57 -18.07
N ALA A 155 -11.98 -19.61 -17.46
CA ALA A 155 -12.00 -20.91 -18.10
C ALA A 155 -13.45 -21.22 -18.45
N PRO A 156 -13.78 -21.54 -19.72
CA PRO A 156 -15.13 -21.94 -20.06
C PRO A 156 -15.47 -23.18 -19.25
N SER A 157 -16.56 -23.10 -18.50
CA SER A 157 -17.14 -24.25 -17.83
C SER A 157 -17.32 -25.34 -18.85
N ALA A 158 -16.75 -26.51 -18.61
CA ALA A 158 -16.93 -27.67 -19.48
C ALA A 158 -18.42 -27.90 -19.69
N PRO A 159 -18.88 -28.17 -20.94
CA PRO A 159 -20.26 -28.45 -21.17
C PRO A 159 -20.66 -29.72 -20.40
N PRO A 160 -21.90 -29.77 -19.89
CA PRO A 160 -22.39 -30.96 -19.20
C PRO A 160 -22.34 -32.15 -20.13
N LEU A 161 -21.76 -33.24 -19.70
CA LEU A 161 -21.77 -34.52 -20.37
C LEU A 161 -23.23 -34.93 -20.56
N CYS A 162 -23.64 -35.11 -21.81
CA CYS A 162 -24.93 -35.71 -22.14
C CYS A 162 -24.99 -37.12 -21.57
N PRO A 163 -26.08 -37.51 -20.88
CA PRO A 163 -26.27 -38.88 -20.47
C PRO A 163 -26.46 -39.76 -21.72
N SER A 164 -25.68 -40.82 -21.81
CA SER A 164 -25.84 -41.85 -22.82
C SER A 164 -27.23 -42.45 -22.69
N GLN A 165 -28.02 -42.41 -23.75
CA GLN A 165 -29.20 -43.24 -23.86
C GLN A 165 -28.72 -44.69 -24.04
N GLU A 166 -29.00 -45.51 -23.05
CA GLU A 166 -29.01 -46.97 -23.24
C GLU A 166 -30.28 -47.32 -23.94
N ASP A 167 -30.16 -47.71 -25.21
CA ASP A 167 -31.20 -48.44 -25.91
C ASP A 167 -31.26 -49.85 -25.30
N GLY A 168 -32.31 -50.12 -24.54
CA GLY A 168 -32.67 -51.45 -24.08
C GLY A 168 -33.65 -52.05 -25.04
N GLU A 169 -33.29 -53.18 -25.55
CA GLU A 169 -34.19 -54.17 -26.17
C GLU A 169 -35.01 -54.91 -25.10
#